data_5ce27700b5d89f0b0f18b7b0c10eabab
#
_entry.id   5ce27700b5d89f0b0f18b7b0c10eabab
#
_cell.length_a   1.000
_cell.length_b   1.000
_cell.length_c   1.000
_cell.angle_alpha   90.00
_cell.angle_beta   90.00
_cell.angle_gamma   90.00
#
_symmetry.space_group_name_H-M   'P 1'
#
loop_
_entity.id
_entity.type
_entity.pdbx_description
1 polymer ?
#
loop_
_entity_poly.entity_id
_entity_poly.type
_entity_poly.pdbx_seq_one_letter_code
_entity_poly.pdbx_strand_id
1 'polypeptide(L)'
;MKVLLINHFPLEGSGSGTYTKNIALHLRKRGHEVAVIFPENQPFPMLPGIQMYPVMFSKGKAQRDELPFNFPCFTTHPQSRTTFADLGIGQLTRYLTAFSAALRQALQEFHPDIIHAQHAWCLSWLASLCNLPLVITIHGTELMGCKKWPAFQSFAEEAVAGSAKVLAISADNRDLAIEQLPMATDKLLLLPNGYNEDVFYREDVDREALFDSLGLSYRGEYVILFVGKLAAFKGVDTLLRTARRYERLADREFITLIVGDGEERESLSELHKQLGLRNTFFLGNQKQDELRRLYNAADVFVMPSRREPFGLVALEAMACGLPVVGSNEGGLPEFINSQVGTLVSPEDEESFCAAILNELTRHHVEPGRRDVIAGYARSNFAQAQFVAKLEQVYQRAVRDFSG
;
A
#
# COMPACT_ATOMS: atom_id res chain seq x y z
N MET A 1 18.51 -6.78 17.24
CA MET A 1 17.27 -6.82 18.01
C MET A 1 16.37 -7.91 17.44
N LYS A 2 15.50 -8.45 18.28
CA LYS A 2 14.42 -9.34 17.89
C LYS A 2 13.12 -8.54 17.71
N VAL A 3 12.65 -8.41 16.49
CA VAL A 3 11.51 -7.57 16.15
C VAL A 3 10.30 -8.44 15.81
N LEU A 4 9.19 -8.29 16.53
CA LEU A 4 7.93 -8.94 16.23
C LEU A 4 7.02 -7.96 15.48
N LEU A 5 6.70 -8.27 14.23
CA LEU A 5 5.74 -7.52 13.41
C LEU A 5 4.35 -8.14 13.55
N ILE A 6 3.31 -7.32 13.61
CA ILE A 6 1.91 -7.78 13.66
C ILE A 6 1.10 -7.03 12.61
N ASN A 7 0.37 -7.75 11.78
CA ASN A 7 -0.50 -7.15 10.76
C ASN A 7 -1.93 -7.72 10.81
N HIS A 8 -2.91 -6.89 10.43
CA HIS A 8 -4.32 -7.26 10.31
C HIS A 8 -4.68 -7.93 8.97
N PHE A 9 -3.75 -7.89 8.01
CA PHE A 9 -3.93 -8.42 6.65
C PHE A 9 -2.87 -9.45 6.31
N PRO A 10 -3.15 -10.35 5.35
CA PRO A 10 -2.13 -11.16 4.71
C PRO A 10 -0.97 -10.30 4.20
N LEU A 11 0.21 -10.90 4.08
CA LEU A 11 1.41 -10.19 3.61
C LEU A 11 1.37 -9.85 2.12
N GLU A 12 0.40 -10.42 1.39
CA GLU A 12 0.13 -10.16 -0.03
C GLU A 12 -1.27 -9.58 -0.21
N GLY A 13 -1.47 -8.77 -1.25
CA GLY A 13 -2.79 -8.27 -1.64
C GLY A 13 -3.27 -7.01 -0.93
N SER A 14 -2.47 -6.41 -0.05
CA SER A 14 -2.77 -5.12 0.59
C SER A 14 -1.51 -4.27 0.74
N GLY A 15 -1.70 -2.94 0.83
CA GLY A 15 -0.59 -2.00 1.03
C GLY A 15 0.14 -2.24 2.36
N SER A 16 -0.59 -2.44 3.47
CA SER A 16 0.02 -2.73 4.78
C SER A 16 0.65 -4.13 4.86
N GLY A 17 0.13 -5.10 4.11
CA GLY A 17 0.76 -6.42 3.98
C GLY A 17 2.12 -6.31 3.28
N THR A 18 2.16 -5.67 2.11
CA THR A 18 3.39 -5.40 1.36
C THR A 18 4.39 -4.59 2.20
N TYR A 19 3.92 -3.57 2.91
CA TYR A 19 4.73 -2.78 3.83
C TYR A 19 5.37 -3.66 4.93
N THR A 20 4.58 -4.51 5.60
CA THR A 20 5.06 -5.41 6.65
C THR A 20 6.08 -6.40 6.11
N LYS A 21 5.82 -7.00 4.93
CA LYS A 21 6.72 -7.91 4.25
C LYS A 21 8.07 -7.24 3.91
N ASN A 22 8.02 -6.04 3.34
CA ASN A 22 9.22 -5.30 2.97
C ASN A 22 10.05 -4.91 4.20
N ILE A 23 9.42 -4.47 5.28
CA ILE A 23 10.10 -4.20 6.55
C ILE A 23 10.78 -5.48 7.07
N ALA A 24 10.06 -6.60 7.12
CA ALA A 24 10.59 -7.86 7.63
C ALA A 24 11.85 -8.29 6.88
N LEU A 25 11.81 -8.26 5.54
CA LEU A 25 12.93 -8.63 4.69
C LEU A 25 14.14 -7.69 4.87
N HIS A 26 13.91 -6.38 4.94
CA HIS A 26 15.00 -5.39 5.09
C HIS A 26 15.60 -5.38 6.50
N LEU A 27 14.80 -5.53 7.55
CA LEU A 27 15.31 -5.73 8.91
C LEU A 27 16.19 -7.00 8.97
N ARG A 28 15.75 -8.08 8.32
CA ARG A 28 16.55 -9.31 8.25
C ARG A 28 17.88 -9.11 7.53
N LYS A 29 17.89 -8.38 6.39
CA LYS A 29 19.14 -8.03 5.67
C LYS A 29 20.09 -7.19 6.54
N ARG A 30 19.57 -6.39 7.46
CA ARG A 30 20.36 -5.57 8.39
C ARG A 30 20.78 -6.30 9.66
N GLY A 31 20.55 -7.63 9.73
CA GLY A 31 21.03 -8.48 10.82
C GLY A 31 20.09 -8.57 12.03
N HIS A 32 18.85 -8.10 11.92
CA HIS A 32 17.85 -8.34 12.97
C HIS A 32 17.27 -9.74 12.86
N GLU A 33 16.84 -10.31 13.98
CA GLU A 33 15.92 -11.44 13.99
C GLU A 33 14.49 -10.89 13.86
N VAL A 34 13.67 -11.52 13.01
CA VAL A 34 12.33 -11.02 12.70
C VAL A 34 11.32 -12.15 12.78
N ALA A 35 10.20 -11.85 13.42
CA ALA A 35 9.01 -12.70 13.41
C ALA A 35 7.79 -11.88 12.96
N VAL A 36 6.79 -12.55 12.36
CA VAL A 36 5.57 -11.90 11.87
C VAL A 36 4.32 -12.68 12.27
N ILE A 37 3.34 -12.00 12.87
CA ILE A 37 1.98 -12.52 13.09
C ILE A 37 1.06 -11.86 12.06
N PHE A 38 0.26 -12.67 11.35
CA PHE A 38 -0.63 -12.17 10.30
C PHE A 38 -1.79 -13.15 10.07
N PRO A 39 -2.95 -12.70 9.55
CA PRO A 39 -4.02 -13.59 9.11
C PRO A 39 -3.71 -14.18 7.73
N GLU A 40 -4.20 -15.40 7.47
CA GLU A 40 -4.13 -16.00 6.14
C GLU A 40 -5.32 -16.96 5.92
N ASN A 41 -5.72 -17.15 4.66
CA ASN A 41 -6.84 -18.05 4.30
C ASN A 41 -6.54 -18.96 3.11
N GLN A 42 -5.25 -19.05 2.73
CA GLN A 42 -4.76 -19.88 1.63
C GLN A 42 -3.27 -20.22 1.86
N PRO A 43 -2.68 -21.14 1.09
CA PRO A 43 -1.24 -21.38 1.10
C PRO A 43 -0.46 -20.09 0.77
N PHE A 44 0.61 -19.82 1.50
CA PHE A 44 1.44 -18.63 1.37
C PHE A 44 2.93 -19.00 1.31
N PRO A 45 3.78 -18.19 0.66
CA PRO A 45 5.21 -18.45 0.62
C PRO A 45 5.86 -18.15 1.97
N MET A 46 6.77 -19.03 2.41
CA MET A 46 7.62 -18.76 3.57
C MET A 46 8.64 -17.68 3.24
N LEU A 47 8.82 -16.71 4.13
CA LEU A 47 9.84 -15.68 4.00
C LEU A 47 11.17 -16.18 4.56
N PRO A 48 12.26 -16.18 3.76
CA PRO A 48 13.54 -16.75 4.17
C PRO A 48 14.11 -16.10 5.45
N GLY A 49 14.36 -16.93 6.47
CA GLY A 49 14.93 -16.50 7.74
C GLY A 49 14.02 -15.64 8.63
N ILE A 50 12.73 -15.63 8.35
CA ILE A 50 11.71 -14.94 9.16
C ILE A 50 10.80 -16.00 9.80
N GLN A 51 10.59 -15.89 11.12
CA GLN A 51 9.68 -16.76 11.83
C GLN A 51 8.23 -16.29 11.64
N MET A 52 7.35 -17.18 11.18
CA MET A 52 6.00 -16.81 10.76
C MET A 52 4.95 -17.49 11.65
N TYR A 53 4.01 -16.70 12.16
CA TYR A 53 2.91 -17.14 13.02
C TYR A 53 1.58 -16.79 12.34
N PRO A 54 1.14 -17.59 11.35
CA PRO A 54 -0.12 -17.34 10.67
C PRO A 54 -1.32 -17.68 11.55
N VAL A 55 -2.35 -16.84 11.54
CA VAL A 55 -3.68 -17.17 12.06
C VAL A 55 -4.55 -17.52 10.88
N MET A 56 -4.96 -18.79 10.79
CA MET A 56 -5.67 -19.32 9.63
C MET A 56 -7.16 -19.06 9.70
N PHE A 57 -7.72 -18.60 8.57
CA PHE A 57 -9.14 -18.31 8.38
C PHE A 57 -9.73 -19.15 7.24
N SER A 58 -11.01 -19.50 7.33
CA SER A 58 -11.70 -20.27 6.32
C SER A 58 -12.39 -19.36 5.28
N LYS A 59 -12.32 -19.76 3.99
CA LYS A 59 -13.15 -19.17 2.91
C LYS A 59 -14.53 -19.84 2.79
N GLY A 60 -14.79 -20.89 3.58
CA GLY A 60 -16.02 -21.70 3.49
C GLY A 60 -16.12 -22.69 4.63
N LYS A 61 -15.91 -24.00 4.36
CA LYS A 61 -15.86 -25.00 5.43
C LYS A 61 -14.51 -24.95 6.13
N ALA A 62 -14.54 -24.60 7.42
CA ALA A 62 -13.33 -24.54 8.24
C ALA A 62 -12.69 -25.92 8.41
N GLN A 63 -11.38 -25.98 8.30
CA GLN A 63 -10.56 -27.11 8.75
C GLN A 63 -10.35 -27.02 10.27
N ARG A 64 -9.71 -28.06 10.85
CA ARG A 64 -9.61 -28.20 12.30
C ARG A 64 -8.97 -27.02 13.02
N ASP A 65 -7.98 -26.37 12.37
CA ASP A 65 -7.18 -25.30 12.95
C ASP A 65 -7.46 -23.92 12.33
N GLU A 66 -8.60 -23.77 11.62
CA GLU A 66 -9.03 -22.55 10.99
C GLU A 66 -10.18 -21.88 11.73
N LEU A 67 -10.19 -20.56 11.77
CA LEU A 67 -11.35 -19.79 12.19
C LEU A 67 -12.49 -19.98 11.16
N PRO A 68 -13.74 -20.27 11.60
CA PRO A 68 -14.84 -20.65 10.70
C PRO A 68 -15.49 -19.45 10.01
N PHE A 69 -14.71 -18.45 9.66
CA PHE A 69 -15.09 -17.25 8.90
C PHE A 69 -13.85 -16.67 8.23
N ASN A 70 -14.03 -15.75 7.26
CA ASN A 70 -12.91 -15.12 6.61
C ASN A 70 -12.35 -13.94 7.42
N PHE A 71 -11.06 -13.58 7.24
CA PHE A 71 -10.46 -12.48 7.99
C PHE A 71 -11.15 -11.15 7.66
N PRO A 72 -11.36 -10.29 8.69
CA PRO A 72 -12.04 -9.02 8.51
C PRO A 72 -11.10 -7.96 7.93
N CYS A 73 -11.67 -7.03 7.15
CA CYS A 73 -10.99 -5.90 6.51
C CYS A 73 -11.59 -4.57 6.96
N PHE A 74 -10.86 -3.47 6.80
CA PHE A 74 -11.40 -2.10 6.93
C PHE A 74 -12.21 -1.70 5.70
N THR A 75 -11.76 -2.15 4.54
CA THR A 75 -12.46 -2.03 3.26
C THR A 75 -12.63 -3.44 2.67
N THR A 76 -12.20 -3.72 1.44
CA THR A 76 -12.17 -5.06 0.87
C THR A 76 -10.73 -5.51 0.61
N HIS A 77 -10.51 -6.82 0.53
CA HIS A 77 -9.24 -7.44 0.18
C HIS A 77 -9.47 -8.44 -0.96
N PRO A 78 -8.51 -8.69 -1.87
CA PRO A 78 -8.70 -9.69 -2.94
C PRO A 78 -9.16 -11.06 -2.44
N GLN A 79 -8.80 -11.40 -1.21
CA GLN A 79 -9.12 -12.70 -0.59
C GLN A 79 -10.26 -12.64 0.43
N SER A 80 -10.79 -11.45 0.79
CA SER A 80 -11.89 -11.31 1.75
C SER A 80 -12.73 -10.07 1.49
N ARG A 81 -14.05 -10.25 1.52
CA ARG A 81 -15.03 -9.17 1.52
C ARG A 81 -15.63 -8.92 2.91
N THR A 82 -15.29 -9.76 3.91
CA THR A 82 -15.74 -9.62 5.30
C THR A 82 -15.14 -8.35 5.89
N THR A 83 -15.96 -7.53 6.52
CA THR A 83 -15.48 -6.33 7.25
C THR A 83 -15.54 -6.56 8.76
N PHE A 84 -14.88 -5.69 9.54
CA PHE A 84 -14.97 -5.74 11.00
C PHE A 84 -16.42 -5.56 11.50
N ALA A 85 -17.27 -4.83 10.76
CA ALA A 85 -18.69 -4.67 11.09
C ALA A 85 -19.51 -5.95 10.90
N ASP A 86 -19.06 -6.86 10.03
CA ASP A 86 -19.76 -8.12 9.77
C ASP A 86 -19.52 -9.16 10.87
N LEU A 87 -18.56 -8.91 11.77
CA LEU A 87 -18.24 -9.81 12.87
C LEU A 87 -19.27 -9.67 13.99
N GLY A 88 -20.00 -10.74 14.27
CA GLY A 88 -20.74 -10.87 15.51
C GLY A 88 -19.80 -10.99 16.73
N ILE A 89 -20.32 -10.75 17.94
CA ILE A 89 -19.54 -10.81 19.20
C ILE A 89 -18.76 -12.13 19.31
N GLY A 90 -19.38 -13.27 19.01
CA GLY A 90 -18.72 -14.58 19.06
C GLY A 90 -17.56 -14.73 18.05
N GLN A 91 -17.67 -14.12 16.88
CA GLN A 91 -16.59 -14.14 15.88
C GLN A 91 -15.45 -13.21 16.29
N LEU A 92 -15.75 -12.00 16.80
CA LEU A 92 -14.75 -11.08 17.33
C LEU A 92 -13.99 -11.71 18.52
N THR A 93 -14.71 -12.38 19.43
CA THR A 93 -14.07 -13.11 20.56
C THR A 93 -13.11 -14.19 20.04
N ARG A 94 -13.52 -14.99 19.05
CA ARG A 94 -12.65 -16.02 18.45
C ARG A 94 -11.44 -15.40 17.74
N TYR A 95 -11.64 -14.29 17.02
CA TYR A 95 -10.57 -13.52 16.38
C TYR A 95 -9.52 -13.09 17.42
N LEU A 96 -9.94 -12.40 18.47
CA LEU A 96 -9.04 -11.93 19.54
C LEU A 96 -8.35 -13.10 20.26
N THR A 97 -9.08 -14.20 20.53
CA THR A 97 -8.51 -15.39 21.17
C THR A 97 -7.42 -16.04 20.32
N ALA A 98 -7.65 -16.19 19.00
CA ALA A 98 -6.68 -16.81 18.10
C ALA A 98 -5.40 -15.95 17.98
N PHE A 99 -5.53 -14.65 17.83
CA PHE A 99 -4.39 -13.75 17.78
C PHE A 99 -3.67 -13.63 19.14
N SER A 100 -4.39 -13.68 20.26
CA SER A 100 -3.77 -13.77 21.60
C SER A 100 -2.97 -15.06 21.78
N ALA A 101 -3.42 -16.19 21.21
CA ALA A 101 -2.68 -17.44 21.23
C ALA A 101 -1.40 -17.35 20.40
N ALA A 102 -1.48 -16.83 19.15
CA ALA A 102 -0.33 -16.61 18.29
C ALA A 102 0.69 -15.63 18.93
N LEU A 103 0.20 -14.56 19.56
CA LEU A 103 1.05 -13.60 20.28
C LEU A 103 1.77 -14.25 21.45
N ARG A 104 1.08 -15.02 22.28
CA ARG A 104 1.71 -15.78 23.39
C ARG A 104 2.75 -16.76 22.88
N GLN A 105 2.46 -17.49 21.81
CA GLN A 105 3.41 -18.40 21.20
C GLN A 105 4.66 -17.65 20.72
N ALA A 106 4.51 -16.54 20.00
CA ALA A 106 5.63 -15.72 19.55
C ALA A 106 6.45 -15.16 20.72
N LEU A 107 5.80 -14.72 21.80
CA LEU A 107 6.49 -14.25 23.01
C LEU A 107 7.32 -15.36 23.66
N GLN A 108 6.81 -16.60 23.70
CA GLN A 108 7.47 -17.76 24.32
C GLN A 108 8.59 -18.35 23.47
N GLU A 109 8.45 -18.36 22.16
CA GLU A 109 9.41 -19.01 21.26
C GLU A 109 10.46 -18.03 20.71
N PHE A 110 10.03 -16.82 20.34
CA PHE A 110 10.88 -15.83 19.68
C PHE A 110 11.52 -14.86 20.67
N HIS A 111 10.88 -14.53 21.80
CA HIS A 111 11.36 -13.58 22.82
C HIS A 111 11.71 -12.20 22.21
N PRO A 112 10.75 -11.46 21.67
CA PRO A 112 11.00 -10.19 21.01
C PRO A 112 11.48 -9.11 21.98
N ASP A 113 12.37 -8.22 21.49
CA ASP A 113 12.79 -7.00 22.20
C ASP A 113 11.77 -5.87 22.02
N ILE A 114 10.98 -5.92 20.95
CA ILE A 114 10.03 -4.90 20.54
C ILE A 114 8.90 -5.49 19.69
N ILE A 115 7.71 -4.92 19.83
CA ILE A 115 6.57 -5.22 18.95
C ILE A 115 6.32 -4.02 18.03
N HIS A 116 6.13 -4.26 16.72
CA HIS A 116 5.67 -3.25 15.78
C HIS A 116 4.37 -3.70 15.13
N ALA A 117 3.27 -3.10 15.52
CA ALA A 117 1.93 -3.42 15.03
C ALA A 117 1.52 -2.46 13.90
N GLN A 118 0.85 -3.02 12.91
CA GLN A 118 0.25 -2.27 11.82
C GLN A 118 -1.20 -1.99 12.14
N HIS A 119 -1.63 -0.74 11.93
CA HIS A 119 -2.94 -0.20 12.25
C HIS A 119 -3.21 -0.06 13.77
N ALA A 120 -3.66 1.08 14.21
CA ALA A 120 -4.19 1.30 15.55
C ALA A 120 -5.59 0.66 15.66
N TRP A 121 -5.65 -0.63 16.05
CA TRP A 121 -6.87 -1.45 16.07
C TRP A 121 -6.75 -2.61 17.06
N CYS A 122 -7.59 -3.63 16.90
CA CYS A 122 -7.66 -4.78 17.82
C CYS A 122 -6.32 -5.49 18.09
N LEU A 123 -5.45 -5.67 17.07
CA LEU A 123 -4.19 -6.40 17.27
C LEU A 123 -3.14 -5.54 17.97
N SER A 124 -3.07 -4.25 17.67
CA SER A 124 -2.21 -3.33 18.42
C SER A 124 -2.71 -3.13 19.84
N TRP A 125 -4.03 -3.21 20.09
CA TRP A 125 -4.56 -3.28 21.43
C TRP A 125 -4.09 -4.54 22.17
N LEU A 126 -4.17 -5.73 21.58
CA LEU A 126 -3.61 -6.95 22.17
C LEU A 126 -2.11 -6.82 22.44
N ALA A 127 -1.36 -6.19 21.53
CA ALA A 127 0.06 -5.96 21.71
C ALA A 127 0.36 -4.97 22.85
N SER A 128 -0.49 -3.96 23.09
CA SER A 128 -0.31 -2.99 24.17
C SER A 128 -0.47 -3.59 25.57
N LEU A 129 -1.11 -4.76 25.68
CA LEU A 129 -1.23 -5.51 26.92
C LEU A 129 0.04 -6.33 27.27
N CYS A 130 1.00 -6.41 26.35
CA CYS A 130 2.28 -7.06 26.59
C CYS A 130 3.24 -6.11 27.29
N ASN A 131 4.04 -6.62 28.21
CA ASN A 131 5.10 -5.81 28.87
C ASN A 131 6.33 -5.69 27.97
N LEU A 132 6.15 -5.05 26.80
CA LEU A 132 7.18 -4.81 25.79
C LEU A 132 6.96 -3.45 25.12
N PRO A 133 8.03 -2.78 24.65
CA PRO A 133 7.89 -1.56 23.87
C PRO A 133 7.08 -1.84 22.60
N LEU A 134 6.06 -1.01 22.35
CA LEU A 134 5.15 -1.11 21.21
C LEU A 134 5.32 0.11 20.31
N VAL A 135 5.56 -0.13 19.02
CA VAL A 135 5.45 0.87 17.95
C VAL A 135 4.22 0.54 17.12
N ILE A 136 3.44 1.54 16.72
CA ILE A 136 2.26 1.38 15.87
C ILE A 136 2.46 2.23 14.62
N THR A 137 2.26 1.64 13.41
CA THR A 137 2.11 2.43 12.18
C THR A 137 0.64 2.59 11.84
N ILE A 138 0.21 3.82 11.62
CA ILE A 138 -1.13 4.18 11.13
C ILE A 138 -1.10 4.27 9.61
N HIS A 139 -2.00 3.53 8.94
CA HIS A 139 -2.09 3.46 7.47
C HIS A 139 -3.27 4.26 6.89
N GLY A 140 -4.16 4.78 7.74
CA GLY A 140 -5.31 5.62 7.37
C GLY A 140 -6.62 4.86 7.16
N THR A 141 -6.60 3.59 6.76
CA THR A 141 -7.83 2.80 6.57
C THR A 141 -8.53 2.46 7.89
N GLU A 142 -7.77 2.26 8.96
CA GLU A 142 -8.30 2.10 10.32
C GLU A 142 -8.97 3.37 10.84
N LEU A 143 -8.44 4.54 10.51
CA LEU A 143 -9.05 5.82 10.87
C LEU A 143 -10.41 6.00 10.19
N MET A 144 -10.53 5.55 8.93
CA MET A 144 -11.84 5.44 8.27
C MET A 144 -12.75 4.45 9.01
N GLY A 145 -12.17 3.35 9.51
CA GLY A 145 -12.86 2.34 10.31
C GLY A 145 -13.37 2.90 11.63
N CYS A 146 -12.58 3.67 12.38
CA CYS A 146 -13.00 4.34 13.63
C CYS A 146 -14.21 5.22 13.40
N LYS A 147 -14.21 6.05 12.34
CA LYS A 147 -15.35 6.91 12.00
C LYS A 147 -16.59 6.11 11.60
N LYS A 148 -16.41 5.01 10.88
CA LYS A 148 -17.51 4.16 10.38
C LYS A 148 -18.07 3.23 11.46
N TRP A 149 -17.22 2.74 12.36
CA TRP A 149 -17.54 1.73 13.38
C TRP A 149 -17.04 2.16 14.77
N PRO A 150 -17.73 3.10 15.45
CA PRO A 150 -17.30 3.70 16.72
C PRO A 150 -17.04 2.69 17.84
N ALA A 151 -17.67 1.49 17.80
CA ALA A 151 -17.46 0.42 18.78
C ALA A 151 -16.01 -0.11 18.80
N PHE A 152 -15.22 0.12 17.75
CA PHE A 152 -13.83 -0.27 17.68
C PHE A 152 -12.85 0.85 18.06
N GLN A 153 -13.34 2.07 18.26
CA GLN A 153 -12.49 3.22 18.55
C GLN A 153 -11.72 3.05 19.86
N SER A 154 -12.34 2.47 20.90
CA SER A 154 -11.68 2.22 22.19
C SER A 154 -10.44 1.32 22.05
N PHE A 155 -10.45 0.33 21.16
CA PHE A 155 -9.27 -0.50 20.89
C PHE A 155 -8.12 0.34 20.30
N ALA A 156 -8.43 1.24 19.39
CA ALA A 156 -7.43 2.13 18.80
C ALA A 156 -6.85 3.11 19.82
N GLU A 157 -7.71 3.74 20.63
CA GLU A 157 -7.33 4.68 21.68
C GLU A 157 -6.45 4.04 22.74
N GLU A 158 -6.84 2.86 23.26
CA GLU A 158 -6.06 2.12 24.26
C GLU A 158 -4.72 1.63 23.68
N ALA A 159 -4.71 1.16 22.42
CA ALA A 159 -3.48 0.77 21.74
C ALA A 159 -2.49 1.93 21.64
N VAL A 160 -2.96 3.10 21.21
CA VAL A 160 -2.15 4.32 21.11
C VAL A 160 -1.67 4.79 22.48
N ALA A 161 -2.54 4.78 23.48
CA ALA A 161 -2.18 5.15 24.85
C ALA A 161 -1.06 4.27 25.40
N GLY A 162 -1.12 2.95 25.16
CA GLY A 162 -0.12 1.96 25.60
C GLY A 162 1.13 1.88 24.71
N SER A 163 1.19 2.57 23.57
CA SER A 163 2.34 2.54 22.68
C SER A 163 3.49 3.47 23.14
N ALA A 164 4.72 3.10 22.82
CA ALA A 164 5.89 3.94 22.99
C ALA A 164 5.98 5.02 21.90
N LYS A 165 5.72 4.64 20.64
CA LYS A 165 5.71 5.56 19.49
C LYS A 165 4.60 5.17 18.51
N VAL A 166 4.09 6.19 17.80
CA VAL A 166 3.12 6.04 16.71
C VAL A 166 3.72 6.64 15.45
N LEU A 167 3.65 5.93 14.33
CA LEU A 167 4.16 6.36 13.05
C LEU A 167 3.00 6.71 12.12
N ALA A 168 3.02 7.92 11.57
CA ALA A 168 2.16 8.34 10.49
C ALA A 168 2.94 8.29 9.17
N ILE A 169 2.32 7.76 8.13
CA ILE A 169 2.97 7.54 6.82
C ILE A 169 2.95 8.79 5.93
N SER A 170 2.17 9.81 6.28
CA SER A 170 2.07 11.11 5.60
C SER A 170 1.62 12.18 6.59
N ALA A 171 1.79 13.46 6.23
CA ALA A 171 1.30 14.58 7.04
C ALA A 171 -0.24 14.58 7.13
N ASP A 172 -0.93 14.30 6.02
CA ASP A 172 -2.40 14.13 6.01
C ASP A 172 -2.84 13.01 6.96
N ASN A 173 -2.15 11.87 6.92
CA ASN A 173 -2.42 10.75 7.82
C ASN A 173 -2.14 11.09 9.29
N ARG A 174 -1.07 11.86 9.55
CA ARG A 174 -0.75 12.38 10.90
C ARG A 174 -1.86 13.29 11.42
N ASP A 175 -2.28 14.26 10.62
CA ASP A 175 -3.25 15.26 11.03
C ASP A 175 -4.64 14.61 11.27
N LEU A 176 -5.01 13.65 10.44
CA LEU A 176 -6.21 12.83 10.64
C LEU A 176 -6.10 11.95 11.91
N ALA A 177 -4.92 11.42 12.21
CA ALA A 177 -4.70 10.65 13.44
C ALA A 177 -4.83 11.52 14.70
N ILE A 178 -4.33 12.76 14.67
CA ILE A 178 -4.48 13.73 15.77
C ILE A 178 -5.97 14.06 15.99
N GLU A 179 -6.73 14.22 14.90
CA GLU A 179 -8.17 14.53 14.98
C GLU A 179 -8.97 13.39 15.62
N GLN A 180 -8.65 12.14 15.30
CA GLN A 180 -9.52 10.99 15.64
C GLN A 180 -9.07 10.18 16.84
N LEU A 181 -7.78 10.20 17.20
CA LEU A 181 -7.22 9.41 18.28
C LEU A 181 -6.51 10.33 19.29
N PRO A 182 -6.97 10.42 20.54
CA PRO A 182 -6.26 11.16 21.58
C PRO A 182 -4.88 10.53 21.83
N MET A 183 -3.83 11.29 21.57
CA MET A 183 -2.45 10.88 21.81
C MET A 183 -1.57 12.06 22.23
N ALA A 184 -0.49 11.76 22.95
CA ALA A 184 0.52 12.76 23.21
C ALA A 184 1.30 13.07 21.93
N THR A 185 1.48 14.35 21.60
CA THR A 185 2.14 14.78 20.35
C THR A 185 3.57 14.26 20.22
N ASP A 186 4.27 14.05 21.34
CA ASP A 186 5.64 13.52 21.41
C ASP A 186 5.76 12.05 21.00
N LYS A 187 4.65 11.29 20.99
CA LYS A 187 4.62 9.90 20.51
C LYS A 187 4.48 9.79 19.01
N LEU A 188 3.92 10.80 18.35
CA LEU A 188 3.60 10.77 16.92
C LEU A 188 4.77 11.24 16.07
N LEU A 189 5.26 10.38 15.22
CA LEU A 189 6.37 10.64 14.31
C LEU A 189 5.91 10.50 12.87
N LEU A 190 6.29 11.44 12.01
CA LEU A 190 6.12 11.32 10.57
C LEU A 190 7.27 10.48 10.00
N LEU A 191 6.94 9.33 9.43
CA LEU A 191 7.89 8.45 8.77
C LEU A 191 7.26 7.94 7.44
N PRO A 192 7.49 8.67 6.34
CA PRO A 192 6.99 8.28 5.03
C PRO A 192 7.48 6.90 4.61
N ASN A 193 6.61 6.12 3.94
CA ASN A 193 6.94 4.77 3.50
C ASN A 193 8.10 4.73 2.51
N GLY A 194 8.84 3.62 2.52
CA GLY A 194 9.80 3.28 1.47
C GLY A 194 9.20 2.32 0.45
N TYR A 195 9.74 2.33 -0.77
CA TYR A 195 9.48 1.30 -1.79
C TYR A 195 10.62 0.26 -1.79
N ASN A 196 10.34 -0.94 -2.28
CA ASN A 196 11.35 -2.01 -2.34
C ASN A 196 12.24 -1.84 -3.57
N GLU A 197 13.45 -1.31 -3.38
CA GLU A 197 14.45 -1.06 -4.42
C GLU A 197 15.08 -2.32 -5.01
N ASP A 198 14.91 -3.49 -4.38
CA ASP A 198 15.33 -4.77 -4.97
C ASP A 198 14.33 -5.27 -6.01
N VAL A 199 13.09 -4.77 -5.95
CA VAL A 199 12.01 -5.18 -6.85
C VAL A 199 11.75 -4.12 -7.92
N PHE A 200 11.67 -2.85 -7.53
CA PHE A 200 11.35 -1.76 -8.44
C PHE A 200 12.59 -0.92 -8.70
N TYR A 201 13.04 -0.95 -9.92
CA TYR A 201 14.22 -0.21 -10.42
C TYR A 201 14.09 0.00 -11.92
N ARG A 202 14.86 0.95 -12.43
CA ARG A 202 14.89 1.25 -13.86
C ARG A 202 15.63 0.15 -14.62
N GLU A 203 14.97 -0.38 -15.65
CA GLU A 203 15.53 -1.33 -16.60
C GLU A 203 15.01 -1.05 -18.02
N ASP A 204 15.72 -1.51 -19.03
CA ASP A 204 15.24 -1.48 -20.40
C ASP A 204 14.30 -2.65 -20.66
N VAL A 205 13.14 -2.36 -21.26
CA VAL A 205 12.10 -3.37 -21.55
C VAL A 205 11.81 -3.35 -23.04
N ASP A 206 11.82 -4.53 -23.65
CA ASP A 206 11.28 -4.75 -24.98
C ASP A 206 9.74 -4.62 -24.92
N ARG A 207 9.25 -3.46 -25.37
CA ARG A 207 7.82 -3.12 -25.33
C ARG A 207 7.01 -4.05 -26.25
N GLU A 208 7.51 -4.37 -27.46
CA GLU A 208 6.80 -5.24 -28.39
C GLU A 208 6.61 -6.61 -27.78
N ALA A 209 7.67 -7.25 -27.28
CA ALA A 209 7.59 -8.55 -26.61
C ALA A 209 6.71 -8.53 -25.36
N LEU A 210 6.73 -7.43 -24.58
CA LEU A 210 5.87 -7.29 -23.41
C LEU A 210 4.39 -7.23 -23.81
N PHE A 211 4.03 -6.37 -24.76
CA PHE A 211 2.64 -6.20 -25.21
C PHE A 211 2.11 -7.46 -25.88
N ASP A 212 2.92 -8.15 -26.68
CA ASP A 212 2.57 -9.46 -27.26
C ASP A 212 2.24 -10.48 -26.17
N SER A 213 3.02 -10.51 -25.07
CA SER A 213 2.76 -11.40 -23.94
C SER A 213 1.43 -11.11 -23.22
N LEU A 214 0.94 -9.87 -23.30
CA LEU A 214 -0.35 -9.42 -22.79
C LEU A 214 -1.50 -9.65 -23.79
N GLY A 215 -1.20 -10.12 -25.00
CA GLY A 215 -2.18 -10.26 -26.10
C GLY A 215 -2.59 -8.92 -26.70
N LEU A 216 -1.77 -7.89 -26.58
CA LEU A 216 -2.00 -6.55 -27.08
C LEU A 216 -1.03 -6.23 -28.24
N SER A 217 -1.51 -5.50 -29.25
CA SER A 217 -0.65 -4.97 -30.30
C SER A 217 0.00 -3.65 -29.82
N TYR A 218 1.29 -3.50 -30.09
CA TYR A 218 2.02 -2.25 -29.83
C TYR A 218 2.72 -1.79 -31.12
N ARG A 219 2.53 -0.53 -31.52
CA ARG A 219 3.05 0.06 -32.76
C ARG A 219 3.78 1.39 -32.52
N GLY A 220 4.16 1.66 -31.27
CA GLY A 220 4.81 2.91 -30.87
C GLY A 220 3.86 3.90 -30.19
N GLU A 221 2.68 3.46 -29.72
CA GLU A 221 1.74 4.29 -28.98
C GLU A 221 2.34 4.79 -27.66
N TYR A 222 1.83 5.92 -27.15
CA TYR A 222 2.11 6.36 -25.79
C TYR A 222 1.38 5.49 -24.77
N VAL A 223 2.10 5.00 -23.78
CA VAL A 223 1.59 4.07 -22.78
C VAL A 223 1.31 4.80 -21.46
N ILE A 224 0.04 4.89 -21.10
CA ILE A 224 -0.47 5.47 -19.86
C ILE A 224 -0.80 4.32 -18.91
N LEU A 225 -0.28 4.36 -17.69
CA LEU A 225 -0.42 3.27 -16.73
C LEU A 225 -1.09 3.75 -15.44
N PHE A 226 -2.07 2.98 -14.98
CA PHE A 226 -2.62 3.01 -13.62
C PHE A 226 -2.38 1.66 -12.95
N VAL A 227 -1.97 1.69 -11.70
CA VAL A 227 -1.86 0.50 -10.83
C VAL A 227 -2.54 0.79 -9.50
N GLY A 228 -3.48 -0.06 -9.10
CA GLY A 228 -4.14 0.10 -7.82
C GLY A 228 -5.44 -0.70 -7.69
N LYS A 229 -6.00 -0.69 -6.48
CA LYS A 229 -7.31 -1.28 -6.22
C LYS A 229 -8.39 -0.52 -7.01
N LEU A 230 -9.30 -1.24 -7.64
CA LEU A 230 -10.45 -0.65 -8.32
C LEU A 230 -11.56 -0.32 -7.31
N ALA A 231 -11.39 0.79 -6.60
CA ALA A 231 -12.29 1.31 -5.58
C ALA A 231 -12.65 2.76 -5.91
N ALA A 232 -13.83 3.23 -5.51
CA ALA A 232 -14.34 4.56 -5.83
C ALA A 232 -13.38 5.70 -5.45
N PHE A 233 -12.67 5.55 -4.30
CA PHE A 233 -11.73 6.56 -3.85
C PHE A 233 -10.41 6.61 -4.67
N LYS A 234 -10.16 5.65 -5.56
CA LYS A 234 -8.99 5.62 -6.46
C LYS A 234 -9.21 6.37 -7.77
N GLY A 235 -10.45 6.80 -8.08
CA GLY A 235 -10.76 7.70 -9.17
C GLY A 235 -10.51 7.15 -10.58
N VAL A 236 -10.57 5.83 -10.78
CA VAL A 236 -10.33 5.21 -12.11
C VAL A 236 -11.37 5.66 -13.14
N ASP A 237 -12.58 5.99 -12.72
CA ASP A 237 -13.61 6.59 -13.55
C ASP A 237 -13.18 7.96 -14.12
N THR A 238 -12.47 8.78 -13.34
CA THR A 238 -11.84 10.03 -13.83
C THR A 238 -10.80 9.72 -14.91
N LEU A 239 -9.94 8.69 -14.72
CA LEU A 239 -8.99 8.27 -15.74
C LEU A 239 -9.69 7.82 -17.03
N LEU A 240 -10.76 7.04 -16.95
CA LEU A 240 -11.53 6.60 -18.14
C LEU A 240 -12.12 7.79 -18.90
N ARG A 241 -12.67 8.78 -18.19
CA ARG A 241 -13.19 10.02 -18.81
C ARG A 241 -12.08 10.85 -19.43
N THR A 242 -10.93 10.92 -18.77
CA THR A 242 -9.71 11.57 -19.30
C THR A 242 -9.21 10.83 -20.54
N ALA A 243 -9.22 9.48 -20.54
CA ALA A 243 -8.82 8.67 -21.69
C ALA A 243 -9.65 9.00 -22.93
N ARG A 244 -10.98 9.17 -22.77
CA ARG A 244 -11.83 9.60 -23.89
C ARG A 244 -11.41 10.94 -24.51
N ARG A 245 -10.76 11.83 -23.75
CA ARG A 245 -10.30 13.15 -24.28
C ARG A 245 -9.06 12.97 -25.14
N TYR A 246 -8.00 12.32 -24.63
CA TYR A 246 -6.78 12.16 -25.39
C TYR A 246 -6.86 11.14 -26.53
N GLU A 247 -7.68 10.07 -26.43
CA GLU A 247 -7.90 9.13 -27.54
C GLU A 247 -8.56 9.79 -28.78
N ARG A 248 -9.12 11.00 -28.65
CA ARG A 248 -9.70 11.76 -29.75
C ARG A 248 -8.70 12.69 -30.45
N LEU A 249 -7.48 12.78 -29.95
CA LEU A 249 -6.45 13.60 -30.57
C LEU A 249 -5.95 12.86 -31.82
N ALA A 250 -6.06 13.51 -32.98
CA ALA A 250 -5.81 12.88 -34.28
C ALA A 250 -4.31 12.68 -34.60
N ASP A 251 -3.43 13.33 -33.86
CA ASP A 251 -1.99 13.38 -34.14
C ASP A 251 -1.16 12.40 -33.28
N ARG A 252 -1.81 11.66 -32.38
CA ARG A 252 -1.15 10.73 -31.44
C ARG A 252 -1.99 9.50 -31.16
N GLU A 253 -1.33 8.37 -30.97
CA GLU A 253 -1.97 7.12 -30.54
C GLU A 253 -1.58 6.82 -29.10
N PHE A 254 -2.53 6.32 -28.32
CA PHE A 254 -2.40 6.07 -26.89
C PHE A 254 -2.89 4.67 -26.54
N ILE A 255 -2.23 4.03 -25.57
CA ILE A 255 -2.70 2.83 -24.89
C ILE A 255 -2.81 3.16 -23.40
N THR A 256 -3.95 2.86 -22.79
CA THR A 256 -4.14 3.01 -21.35
C THR A 256 -4.24 1.62 -20.71
N LEU A 257 -3.33 1.33 -19.80
CA LEU A 257 -3.30 0.08 -19.03
C LEU A 257 -3.79 0.31 -17.61
N ILE A 258 -4.83 -0.42 -17.21
CA ILE A 258 -5.40 -0.38 -15.86
C ILE A 258 -5.13 -1.71 -15.18
N VAL A 259 -4.22 -1.67 -14.19
CA VAL A 259 -3.77 -2.85 -13.43
C VAL A 259 -4.39 -2.83 -12.05
N GLY A 260 -4.97 -3.95 -11.67
CA GLY A 260 -5.62 -4.16 -10.39
C GLY A 260 -7.03 -4.71 -10.51
N ASP A 261 -7.65 -4.94 -9.36
CA ASP A 261 -9.02 -5.44 -9.24
C ASP A 261 -9.70 -4.80 -8.02
N GLY A 262 -11.00 -4.90 -7.92
CA GLY A 262 -11.76 -4.34 -6.80
C GLY A 262 -13.26 -4.30 -7.03
N GLU A 263 -13.96 -3.72 -6.06
CA GLU A 263 -15.43 -3.62 -6.05
C GLU A 263 -16.02 -2.83 -7.22
N GLU A 264 -15.24 -1.90 -7.80
CA GLU A 264 -15.66 -1.05 -8.93
C GLU A 264 -15.38 -1.69 -10.30
N ARG A 265 -14.85 -2.92 -10.36
CA ARG A 265 -14.47 -3.55 -11.63
C ARG A 265 -15.61 -3.59 -12.65
N GLU A 266 -16.81 -3.97 -12.22
CA GLU A 266 -17.99 -4.10 -13.11
C GLU A 266 -18.49 -2.72 -13.57
N SER A 267 -18.65 -1.77 -12.64
CA SER A 267 -19.09 -0.40 -12.94
C SER A 267 -18.11 0.33 -13.88
N LEU A 268 -16.81 0.17 -13.66
CA LEU A 268 -15.77 0.72 -14.54
C LEU A 268 -15.76 0.07 -15.92
N SER A 269 -16.03 -1.23 -16.02
CA SER A 269 -16.13 -1.92 -17.30
C SER A 269 -17.36 -1.45 -18.10
N GLU A 270 -18.46 -1.15 -17.42
CA GLU A 270 -19.64 -0.58 -18.07
C GLU A 270 -19.39 0.87 -18.52
N LEU A 271 -18.76 1.69 -17.68
CA LEU A 271 -18.37 3.05 -18.06
C LEU A 271 -17.40 3.05 -19.26
N HIS A 272 -16.43 2.15 -19.29
CA HIS A 272 -15.50 1.98 -20.42
C HIS A 272 -16.26 1.75 -21.75
N LYS A 273 -17.26 0.85 -21.75
CA LYS A 273 -18.12 0.58 -22.93
C LYS A 273 -18.93 1.81 -23.32
N GLN A 274 -19.56 2.51 -22.35
CA GLN A 274 -20.36 3.71 -22.59
C GLN A 274 -19.52 4.85 -23.19
N LEU A 275 -18.26 4.98 -22.77
CA LEU A 275 -17.33 5.95 -23.30
C LEU A 275 -16.79 5.58 -24.69
N GLY A 276 -16.95 4.33 -25.12
CA GLY A 276 -16.46 3.83 -26.41
C GLY A 276 -14.95 3.81 -26.54
N LEU A 277 -14.23 3.59 -25.44
CA LEU A 277 -12.77 3.52 -25.43
C LEU A 277 -12.30 2.26 -26.17
N ARG A 278 -11.27 2.40 -27.02
CA ARG A 278 -10.75 1.31 -27.85
C ARG A 278 -9.38 0.82 -27.43
N ASN A 279 -8.59 1.71 -26.86
CA ASN A 279 -7.19 1.47 -26.50
C ASN A 279 -6.97 1.51 -24.98
N THR A 280 -8.01 1.23 -24.20
CA THR A 280 -7.94 1.14 -22.73
C THR A 280 -8.20 -0.30 -22.30
N PHE A 281 -7.25 -0.89 -21.57
CA PHE A 281 -7.27 -2.31 -21.22
C PHE A 281 -7.15 -2.53 -19.74
N PHE A 282 -7.98 -3.41 -19.20
CA PHE A 282 -7.92 -3.85 -17.81
C PHE A 282 -7.16 -5.17 -17.72
N LEU A 283 -6.02 -5.17 -17.06
CA LEU A 283 -5.11 -6.31 -16.97
C LEU A 283 -5.33 -7.19 -15.72
N GLY A 284 -6.25 -6.80 -14.81
CA GLY A 284 -6.39 -7.49 -13.52
C GLY A 284 -5.15 -7.32 -12.63
N ASN A 285 -5.06 -8.15 -11.58
CA ASN A 285 -3.90 -8.12 -10.69
C ASN A 285 -2.67 -8.72 -11.37
N GLN A 286 -1.52 -8.06 -11.21
CA GLN A 286 -0.24 -8.48 -11.75
C GLN A 286 0.76 -8.76 -10.62
N LYS A 287 1.73 -9.66 -10.86
CA LYS A 287 2.84 -9.92 -9.95
C LYS A 287 3.85 -8.76 -9.97
N GLN A 288 4.63 -8.62 -8.91
CA GLN A 288 5.60 -7.52 -8.78
C GLN A 288 6.61 -7.44 -9.94
N ASP A 289 7.08 -8.58 -10.46
CA ASP A 289 8.00 -8.59 -11.62
C ASP A 289 7.32 -8.07 -12.89
N GLU A 290 6.05 -8.43 -13.12
CA GLU A 290 5.28 -7.90 -14.26
C GLU A 290 4.95 -6.41 -14.05
N LEU A 291 4.63 -6.00 -12.81
CA LEU A 291 4.43 -4.58 -12.50
C LEU A 291 5.69 -3.77 -12.79
N ARG A 292 6.88 -4.26 -12.41
CA ARG A 292 8.15 -3.58 -12.73
C ARG A 292 8.33 -3.41 -14.24
N ARG A 293 8.06 -4.45 -15.03
CA ARG A 293 8.14 -4.38 -16.49
C ARG A 293 7.14 -3.38 -17.07
N LEU A 294 5.91 -3.36 -16.57
CA LEU A 294 4.88 -2.41 -16.98
C LEU A 294 5.27 -0.96 -16.63
N TYR A 295 5.80 -0.70 -15.43
CA TYR A 295 6.29 0.63 -15.06
C TYR A 295 7.45 1.08 -15.96
N ASN A 296 8.38 0.19 -16.31
CA ASN A 296 9.49 0.50 -17.20
C ASN A 296 9.04 0.69 -18.66
N ALA A 297 7.99 0.01 -19.10
CA ALA A 297 7.43 0.11 -20.44
C ALA A 297 6.48 1.30 -20.64
N ALA A 298 5.92 1.87 -19.57
CA ALA A 298 5.01 3.01 -19.65
C ALA A 298 5.74 4.35 -19.88
N ASP A 299 5.00 5.37 -20.33
CA ASP A 299 5.50 6.72 -20.55
C ASP A 299 5.04 7.70 -19.47
N VAL A 300 3.89 7.45 -18.85
CA VAL A 300 3.38 8.20 -17.70
C VAL A 300 2.54 7.32 -16.78
N PHE A 301 2.70 7.51 -15.49
CA PHE A 301 1.86 6.88 -14.45
C PHE A 301 0.78 7.86 -14.01
N VAL A 302 -0.48 7.41 -13.93
CA VAL A 302 -1.61 8.27 -13.54
C VAL A 302 -2.26 7.75 -12.27
N MET A 303 -2.43 8.64 -11.28
CA MET A 303 -3.03 8.33 -9.99
C MET A 303 -4.11 9.35 -9.60
N PRO A 304 -5.35 9.21 -10.13
CA PRO A 304 -6.41 10.20 -9.98
C PRO A 304 -7.21 10.00 -8.68
N SER A 305 -6.54 9.61 -7.60
CA SER A 305 -7.17 9.23 -6.35
C SER A 305 -7.91 10.42 -5.71
N ARG A 306 -9.16 10.21 -5.29
CA ARG A 306 -9.93 11.14 -4.46
C ARG A 306 -9.43 11.15 -3.02
N ARG A 307 -8.77 10.07 -2.64
CA ARG A 307 -8.12 9.93 -1.35
C ARG A 307 -6.96 8.96 -1.46
N GLU A 308 -5.78 9.41 -1.04
CA GLU A 308 -4.55 8.60 -1.08
C GLU A 308 -3.77 8.77 0.22
N PRO A 309 -3.77 7.79 1.13
CA PRO A 309 -3.03 7.92 2.38
C PRO A 309 -1.53 8.18 2.19
N PHE A 310 -0.92 7.59 1.16
CA PHE A 310 0.49 7.82 0.83
C PHE A 310 0.80 7.72 -0.66
N GLY A 311 0.56 6.55 -1.31
CA GLY A 311 0.81 6.34 -2.73
C GLY A 311 2.05 5.51 -3.05
N LEU A 312 2.22 4.34 -2.40
CA LEU A 312 3.35 3.44 -2.65
C LEU A 312 3.56 3.12 -4.14
N VAL A 313 2.48 2.88 -4.89
CA VAL A 313 2.54 2.56 -6.32
C VAL A 313 3.11 3.71 -7.17
N ALA A 314 2.94 4.97 -6.72
CA ALA A 314 3.57 6.11 -7.37
C ALA A 314 5.08 6.14 -7.11
N LEU A 315 5.54 5.78 -5.91
CA LEU A 315 6.98 5.62 -5.63
C LEU A 315 7.59 4.45 -6.43
N GLU A 316 6.87 3.34 -6.59
CA GLU A 316 7.28 2.21 -7.42
C GLU A 316 7.43 2.63 -8.89
N ALA A 317 6.48 3.41 -9.42
CA ALA A 317 6.55 3.99 -10.75
C ALA A 317 7.76 4.93 -10.90
N MET A 318 7.96 5.85 -9.95
CA MET A 318 9.12 6.75 -9.94
C MET A 318 10.44 6.00 -9.84
N ALA A 319 10.52 4.91 -9.07
CA ALA A 319 11.70 4.05 -8.97
C ALA A 319 12.09 3.42 -10.31
N CYS A 320 11.10 3.16 -11.18
CA CYS A 320 11.28 2.73 -12.57
C CYS A 320 11.50 3.91 -13.55
N GLY A 321 11.63 5.14 -13.03
CA GLY A 321 11.88 6.34 -13.83
C GLY A 321 10.63 6.90 -14.52
N LEU A 322 9.44 6.50 -14.11
CA LEU A 322 8.20 6.91 -14.74
C LEU A 322 7.68 8.20 -14.09
N PRO A 323 7.39 9.28 -14.88
CA PRO A 323 6.79 10.49 -14.35
C PRO A 323 5.35 10.21 -13.87
N VAL A 324 4.93 10.92 -12.82
CA VAL A 324 3.64 10.73 -12.19
C VAL A 324 2.72 11.92 -12.43
N VAL A 325 1.51 11.67 -12.93
CA VAL A 325 0.40 12.63 -12.89
C VAL A 325 -0.55 12.16 -11.77
N GLY A 326 -0.53 12.86 -10.65
CA GLY A 326 -1.30 12.51 -9.46
C GLY A 326 -2.30 13.57 -9.05
N SER A 327 -3.31 13.18 -8.29
CA SER A 327 -4.19 14.15 -7.63
C SER A 327 -3.44 14.87 -6.49
N ASN A 328 -3.78 16.13 -6.27
CA ASN A 328 -3.26 16.93 -5.15
C ASN A 328 -3.99 16.58 -3.84
N GLU A 329 -3.89 15.28 -3.44
CA GLU A 329 -4.61 14.72 -2.30
C GLU A 329 -3.74 13.81 -1.43
N GLY A 330 -4.00 13.84 -0.14
CA GLY A 330 -3.35 12.98 0.86
C GLY A 330 -1.84 13.11 0.85
N GLY A 331 -1.12 11.97 0.78
CA GLY A 331 0.34 11.93 0.82
C GLY A 331 1.04 12.23 -0.50
N LEU A 332 0.33 12.30 -1.65
CA LEU A 332 0.97 12.53 -2.97
C LEU A 332 1.75 13.85 -3.05
N PRO A 333 1.25 14.98 -2.51
CA PRO A 333 1.97 16.25 -2.52
C PRO A 333 3.28 16.23 -1.73
N GLU A 334 3.50 15.27 -0.85
CA GLU A 334 4.71 15.19 -0.04
C GLU A 334 5.94 14.75 -0.83
N PHE A 335 5.74 14.05 -1.96
CA PHE A 335 6.85 13.53 -2.74
C PHE A 335 6.76 13.77 -4.25
N ILE A 336 5.58 14.14 -4.79
CA ILE A 336 5.46 14.54 -6.18
C ILE A 336 5.69 16.04 -6.30
N ASN A 337 6.73 16.42 -7.02
CA ASN A 337 7.09 17.79 -7.35
C ASN A 337 7.34 17.93 -8.86
N SER A 338 7.63 19.14 -9.35
CA SER A 338 7.83 19.43 -10.77
C SER A 338 8.99 18.66 -11.44
N GLN A 339 9.91 18.09 -10.67
CA GLN A 339 10.99 17.26 -11.17
C GLN A 339 10.51 15.86 -11.57
N VAL A 340 9.55 15.32 -10.83
CA VAL A 340 9.13 13.91 -10.94
C VAL A 340 7.71 13.76 -11.49
N GLY A 341 6.94 14.84 -11.61
CA GLY A 341 5.57 14.75 -12.10
C GLY A 341 4.76 16.02 -11.94
N THR A 342 3.45 15.87 -12.09
CA THR A 342 2.48 16.96 -12.01
C THR A 342 1.33 16.57 -11.08
N LEU A 343 0.92 17.49 -10.20
CA LEU A 343 -0.25 17.36 -9.35
C LEU A 343 -1.43 18.12 -9.94
N VAL A 344 -2.62 17.52 -9.88
CA VAL A 344 -3.88 18.01 -10.45
C VAL A 344 -4.98 17.93 -9.41
N SER A 345 -5.95 18.83 -9.46
CA SER A 345 -7.16 18.71 -8.61
C SER A 345 -7.91 17.41 -8.90
N PRO A 346 -8.38 16.68 -7.88
CA PRO A 346 -9.20 15.49 -8.09
C PRO A 346 -10.39 15.77 -9.00
N GLU A 347 -10.80 14.79 -9.79
CA GLU A 347 -11.97 14.85 -10.68
C GLU A 347 -11.91 15.88 -11.82
N ASP A 348 -10.80 16.62 -11.96
CA ASP A 348 -10.59 17.57 -13.07
C ASP A 348 -10.01 16.85 -14.29
N GLU A 349 -10.90 16.26 -15.10
CA GLU A 349 -10.54 15.49 -16.30
C GLU A 349 -9.73 16.32 -17.32
N GLU A 350 -10.00 17.61 -17.43
CA GLU A 350 -9.32 18.50 -18.37
C GLU A 350 -7.87 18.76 -17.95
N SER A 351 -7.67 19.10 -16.69
CA SER A 351 -6.34 19.28 -16.12
C SER A 351 -5.54 17.96 -16.10
N PHE A 352 -6.16 16.81 -15.82
CA PHE A 352 -5.50 15.50 -15.97
C PHE A 352 -5.04 15.25 -17.41
N CYS A 353 -5.91 15.51 -18.40
CA CYS A 353 -5.55 15.37 -19.81
C CYS A 353 -4.36 16.28 -20.18
N ALA A 354 -4.41 17.54 -19.81
CA ALA A 354 -3.34 18.50 -20.08
C ALA A 354 -2.02 18.09 -19.39
N ALA A 355 -2.07 17.64 -18.14
CA ALA A 355 -0.90 17.18 -17.40
C ALA A 355 -0.27 15.93 -18.02
N ILE A 356 -1.08 14.94 -18.42
CA ILE A 356 -0.60 13.72 -19.11
C ILE A 356 0.12 14.11 -20.40
N LEU A 357 -0.49 14.93 -21.26
CA LEU A 357 0.11 15.37 -22.52
C LEU A 357 1.41 16.16 -22.31
N ASN A 358 1.46 17.01 -21.28
CA ASN A 358 2.66 17.75 -20.92
C ASN A 358 3.79 16.81 -20.47
N GLU A 359 3.50 15.82 -19.60
CA GLU A 359 4.49 14.87 -19.14
C GLU A 359 5.03 13.99 -20.28
N LEU A 360 4.19 13.57 -21.21
CA LEU A 360 4.59 12.84 -22.42
C LEU A 360 5.51 13.70 -23.31
N THR A 361 5.21 15.00 -23.47
CA THR A 361 6.05 15.93 -24.23
C THR A 361 7.42 16.11 -23.55
N ARG A 362 7.44 16.34 -22.22
CA ARG A 362 8.68 16.48 -21.44
C ARG A 362 9.54 15.22 -21.52
N HIS A 363 8.92 14.06 -21.53
CA HIS A 363 9.62 12.78 -21.66
C HIS A 363 10.46 12.71 -22.95
N HIS A 364 9.96 13.25 -24.04
CA HIS A 364 10.69 13.28 -25.33
C HIS A 364 11.78 14.35 -25.42
N VAL A 365 11.57 15.51 -24.79
CA VAL A 365 12.46 16.68 -24.96
C VAL A 365 13.50 16.80 -23.86
N GLU A 366 13.40 16.04 -22.77
CA GLU A 366 14.33 16.05 -21.64
C GLU A 366 15.12 14.72 -21.55
N PRO A 367 16.25 14.58 -22.27
CA PRO A 367 17.05 13.36 -22.19
C PRO A 367 17.53 13.08 -20.77
N GLY A 368 17.47 11.80 -20.34
CA GLY A 368 17.89 11.37 -19.00
C GLY A 368 16.87 11.67 -17.89
N ARG A 369 15.71 12.22 -18.19
CA ARG A 369 14.67 12.53 -17.19
C ARG A 369 14.25 11.32 -16.38
N ARG A 370 14.14 10.12 -17.01
CA ARG A 370 13.83 8.88 -16.30
C ARG A 370 14.87 8.54 -15.22
N ASP A 371 16.16 8.76 -15.49
CA ASP A 371 17.22 8.52 -14.52
C ASP A 371 17.17 9.51 -13.36
N VAL A 372 16.80 10.76 -13.63
CA VAL A 372 16.58 11.79 -12.61
C VAL A 372 15.42 11.42 -11.69
N ILE A 373 14.29 10.96 -12.25
CA ILE A 373 13.12 10.51 -11.47
C ILE A 373 13.47 9.30 -10.62
N ALA A 374 14.10 8.27 -11.20
CA ALA A 374 14.52 7.08 -10.48
C ALA A 374 15.55 7.41 -9.38
N GLY A 375 16.49 8.30 -9.67
CA GLY A 375 17.47 8.80 -8.71
C GLY A 375 16.82 9.54 -7.54
N TYR A 376 15.82 10.36 -7.79
CA TYR A 376 15.05 11.04 -6.74
C TYR A 376 14.32 10.03 -5.84
N ALA A 377 13.60 9.07 -6.41
CA ALA A 377 12.92 8.04 -5.65
C ALA A 377 13.90 7.24 -4.78
N ARG A 378 15.02 6.79 -5.37
CA ARG A 378 16.05 6.03 -4.66
C ARG A 378 16.71 6.80 -3.51
N SER A 379 17.01 8.07 -3.74
CA SER A 379 17.71 8.90 -2.74
C SER A 379 16.83 9.30 -1.55
N ASN A 380 15.51 9.30 -1.71
CA ASN A 380 14.60 9.79 -0.67
C ASN A 380 13.72 8.70 -0.06
N PHE A 381 13.37 7.65 -0.83
CA PHE A 381 12.31 6.70 -0.47
C PHE A 381 12.69 5.22 -0.62
N ALA A 382 13.98 4.88 -0.81
CA ALA A 382 14.40 3.48 -0.80
C ALA A 382 14.12 2.83 0.56
N GLN A 383 13.66 1.58 0.56
CA GLN A 383 13.31 0.83 1.77
C GLN A 383 14.47 0.72 2.75
N ALA A 384 15.70 0.62 2.25
CA ALA A 384 16.89 0.60 3.10
C ALA A 384 17.03 1.87 3.96
N GLN A 385 16.71 3.05 3.41
CA GLN A 385 16.75 4.33 4.14
C GLN A 385 15.59 4.42 5.14
N PHE A 386 14.40 4.01 4.72
CA PHE A 386 13.24 3.94 5.59
C PHE A 386 13.53 3.05 6.80
N VAL A 387 14.02 1.82 6.59
CA VAL A 387 14.32 0.88 7.67
C VAL A 387 15.44 1.39 8.59
N ALA A 388 16.44 2.11 8.06
CA ALA A 388 17.46 2.75 8.90
C ALA A 388 16.87 3.80 9.86
N LYS A 389 15.88 4.58 9.42
CA LYS A 389 15.15 5.51 10.29
C LYS A 389 14.26 4.76 11.28
N LEU A 390 13.59 3.71 10.84
CA LEU A 390 12.74 2.86 11.68
C LEU A 390 13.53 2.20 12.81
N GLU A 391 14.75 1.73 12.54
CA GLU A 391 15.66 1.19 13.58
C GLU A 391 15.97 2.22 14.69
N GLN A 392 16.15 3.50 14.32
CA GLN A 392 16.36 4.56 15.31
C GLN A 392 15.12 4.75 16.18
N VAL A 393 13.92 4.63 15.60
CA VAL A 393 12.67 4.66 16.38
C VAL A 393 12.61 3.48 17.34
N TYR A 394 12.93 2.26 16.87
CA TYR A 394 12.95 1.08 17.73
C TYR A 394 13.94 1.21 18.89
N GLN A 395 15.17 1.67 18.61
CA GLN A 395 16.19 1.88 19.66
C GLN A 395 15.75 2.89 20.70
N ARG A 396 15.05 3.96 20.30
CA ARG A 396 14.47 4.93 21.25
C ARG A 396 13.33 4.29 22.05
N ALA A 397 12.41 3.60 21.39
CA ALA A 397 11.29 2.96 22.07
C ALA A 397 11.74 1.93 23.12
N VAL A 398 12.74 1.09 22.81
CA VAL A 398 13.30 0.12 23.74
C VAL A 398 14.00 0.83 24.93
N ARG A 399 14.80 1.85 24.67
CA ARG A 399 15.47 2.61 25.72
C ARG A 399 14.50 3.32 26.65
N ASP A 400 13.51 4.01 26.08
CA ASP A 400 12.51 4.77 26.86
C ASP A 400 11.59 3.84 27.70
N PHE A 401 11.47 2.57 27.29
CA PHE A 401 10.68 1.55 28.02
C PHE A 401 11.48 0.92 29.18
N SER A 402 12.81 0.85 29.07
CA SER A 402 13.69 0.21 30.06
C SER A 402 14.16 1.15 31.19
N GLY A 403 13.93 2.45 31.07
CA GLY A 403 14.28 3.49 32.05
C GLY A 403 13.10 3.97 32.84
#